data_1458adbdc2b5214180b98c7b4a5f5590
#
_entry.id   1458adbdc2b5214180b98c7b4a5f5590
#
_cell.length_a   1.000
_cell.length_b   1.000
_cell.length_c   1.000
_cell.angle_alpha   90.00
_cell.angle_beta   90.00
_cell.angle_gamma   90.00
#
_symmetry.space_group_name_H-M   'P 1'
#
loop_
_entity.id
_entity.type
_entity.pdbx_description
1 polymer ?
#
loop_
_entity_poly.entity_id
_entity_poly.type
_entity_poly.pdbx_seq_one_letter_code
_entity_poly.pdbx_strand_id
1 'polypeptide(L)'
;ALAASLAGRITTEVARSGPAPRPGRGVGRLTRRRASQADGELDLDASMEAVLNSRALGLAPSPDELTVAAWERPGIALCLVVDRSGSMLGPRLATAAVVASAIVLSRPADASVLAVAREALVLRSQGSDRSAEQVVGDLLVLRGHGVTDLSLALDAAAVQLARSNARRKVCVLLSDCRSTAGP
;
A
#
# COMPACT_ATOMS: atom_id res chain seq x y z
N ALA A 1 -16.78 9.98 11.21
CA ALA A 1 -17.48 8.68 11.36
C ALA A 1 -17.76 8.03 10.01
N LEU A 2 -18.48 8.70 9.06
CA LEU A 2 -18.85 8.14 7.75
C LEU A 2 -17.65 7.73 6.89
N ALA A 3 -16.63 8.61 6.79
CA ALA A 3 -15.42 8.34 6.00
C ALA A 3 -14.62 7.14 6.53
N ALA A 4 -14.48 7.01 7.84
CA ALA A 4 -13.83 5.85 8.46
C ALA A 4 -14.62 4.55 8.21
N SER A 5 -15.95 4.61 8.24
CA SER A 5 -16.82 3.48 7.92
C SER A 5 -16.69 3.07 6.45
N LEU A 6 -16.68 4.03 5.51
CA LEU A 6 -16.48 3.78 4.08
C LEU A 6 -15.08 3.20 3.81
N ALA A 7 -14.04 3.76 4.40
CA ALA A 7 -12.68 3.26 4.27
C ALA A 7 -12.57 1.83 4.80
N GLY A 8 -13.16 1.52 5.96
CA GLY A 8 -13.23 0.18 6.51
C GLY A 8 -13.95 -0.80 5.59
N ARG A 9 -15.07 -0.39 4.98
CA ARG A 9 -15.80 -1.21 4.00
C ARG A 9 -14.97 -1.47 2.74
N ILE A 10 -14.34 -0.44 2.16
CA ILE A 10 -13.46 -0.58 0.99
C ILE A 10 -12.30 -1.53 1.33
N THR A 11 -11.67 -1.35 2.49
CA THR A 11 -10.55 -2.21 2.91
C THR A 11 -10.99 -3.66 3.11
N THR A 12 -12.18 -3.88 3.67
CA THR A 12 -12.76 -5.21 3.87
C THR A 12 -13.13 -5.84 2.52
N GLU A 13 -13.73 -5.07 1.62
CA GLU A 13 -14.11 -5.55 0.28
C GLU A 13 -12.86 -5.88 -0.55
N VAL A 14 -11.84 -5.05 -0.53
CA VAL A 14 -10.54 -5.32 -1.15
C VAL A 14 -9.93 -6.60 -0.59
N ALA A 15 -10.09 -6.87 0.72
CA ALA A 15 -9.63 -8.12 1.32
C ALA A 15 -10.48 -9.34 0.90
N ARG A 16 -11.79 -9.16 0.69
CA ARG A 16 -12.74 -10.21 0.31
C ARG A 16 -12.76 -10.53 -1.18
N SER A 17 -12.62 -9.50 -2.05
CA SER A 17 -12.76 -9.64 -3.52
C SER A 17 -11.63 -10.42 -4.21
N GLY A 18 -10.83 -11.18 -3.48
CA GLY A 18 -9.87 -12.11 -4.04
C GLY A 18 -10.40 -13.54 -3.98
N PRO A 19 -9.81 -14.48 -4.73
CA PRO A 19 -10.03 -15.86 -4.47
C PRO A 19 -9.78 -16.10 -2.98
N ALA A 20 -10.80 -16.61 -2.28
CA ALA A 20 -10.67 -16.94 -0.87
C ALA A 20 -9.38 -17.74 -0.68
N PRO A 21 -8.53 -17.40 0.29
CA PRO A 21 -7.38 -18.23 0.59
C PRO A 21 -7.94 -19.61 0.91
N ARG A 22 -7.73 -20.56 0.02
CA ARG A 22 -8.09 -21.96 0.30
C ARG A 22 -7.34 -22.33 1.57
N PRO A 23 -8.03 -22.75 2.63
CA PRO A 23 -7.35 -23.21 3.83
C PRO A 23 -6.42 -24.33 3.40
N GLY A 24 -5.14 -24.17 3.56
CA GLY A 24 -4.12 -25.19 3.32
C GLY A 24 -3.18 -25.00 2.13
N ARG A 25 -3.33 -23.98 1.26
CA ARG A 25 -2.40 -23.75 0.13
C ARG A 25 -2.05 -22.28 -0.13
N GLY A 26 -2.13 -21.42 0.85
CA GLY A 26 -1.52 -20.12 0.82
C GLY A 26 -0.04 -20.27 1.15
N VAL A 27 0.77 -20.67 0.17
CA VAL A 27 2.21 -20.74 0.35
C VAL A 27 2.71 -19.32 0.52
N GLY A 28 2.87 -18.87 1.76
CA GLY A 28 3.71 -17.75 2.08
C GLY A 28 5.12 -18.07 1.58
N ARG A 29 5.88 -17.07 1.20
CA ARG A 29 7.29 -17.23 0.92
C ARG A 29 8.03 -17.15 2.25
N LEU A 30 8.81 -18.17 2.58
CA LEU A 30 9.74 -18.09 3.69
C LEU A 30 10.83 -17.08 3.32
N THR A 31 10.94 -16.00 4.06
CA THR A 31 11.95 -14.96 3.85
C THR A 31 12.84 -14.88 5.07
N ARG A 32 14.12 -14.61 4.84
CA ARG A 32 15.11 -14.40 5.88
C ARG A 32 15.25 -12.90 6.13
N ARG A 33 15.10 -12.48 7.38
CA ARG A 33 15.28 -11.09 7.80
C ARG A 33 16.08 -11.02 9.10
N ARG A 34 16.61 -9.85 9.43
CA ARG A 34 17.23 -9.63 10.74
C ARG A 34 16.17 -9.68 11.83
N ALA A 35 16.49 -10.26 12.98
CA ALA A 35 15.57 -10.39 14.10
C ALA A 35 15.09 -9.02 14.65
N SER A 36 15.89 -7.96 14.43
CA SER A 36 15.50 -6.58 14.76
C SER A 36 14.41 -6.00 13.83
N GLN A 37 14.16 -6.62 12.67
CA GLN A 37 13.28 -6.11 11.61
C GLN A 37 12.00 -6.92 11.42
N ALA A 38 11.92 -8.11 11.97
CA ALA A 38 10.78 -8.99 11.79
C ALA A 38 10.67 -10.02 12.92
N ASP A 39 9.44 -10.36 13.26
CA ASP A 39 9.13 -11.53 14.08
C ASP A 39 9.19 -12.79 13.21
N GLY A 40 9.76 -13.86 13.75
CA GLY A 40 9.87 -15.14 13.05
C GLY A 40 10.58 -16.18 13.89
N GLU A 41 10.75 -17.38 13.34
CA GLU A 41 11.55 -18.41 13.96
C GLU A 41 13.04 -18.15 13.70
N LEU A 42 13.90 -18.34 14.70
CA LEU A 42 15.33 -18.18 14.55
C LEU A 42 15.87 -19.18 13.52
N ASP A 43 16.47 -18.66 12.45
CA ASP A 43 17.20 -19.47 11.49
C ASP A 43 18.59 -19.80 12.09
N LEU A 44 18.70 -20.98 12.69
CA LEU A 44 19.91 -21.41 13.40
C LEU A 44 21.12 -21.47 12.45
N ASP A 45 20.93 -21.99 11.25
CA ASP A 45 22.02 -22.11 10.29
C ASP A 45 22.56 -20.75 9.87
N ALA A 46 21.65 -19.80 9.57
CA ALA A 46 22.03 -18.45 9.17
C ALA A 46 22.55 -17.59 10.34
N SER A 47 22.26 -17.96 11.58
CA SER A 47 22.67 -17.25 12.79
C SER A 47 23.86 -17.88 13.50
N MET A 48 24.31 -19.06 13.09
CA MET A 48 25.31 -19.85 13.80
C MET A 48 26.63 -19.09 14.03
N GLU A 49 27.10 -18.39 13.01
CA GLU A 49 28.33 -17.61 13.10
C GLU A 49 28.23 -16.48 14.13
N ALA A 50 27.11 -15.74 14.11
CA ALA A 50 26.87 -14.68 15.09
C ALA A 50 26.79 -15.23 16.51
N VAL A 51 26.09 -16.35 16.70
CA VAL A 51 25.98 -17.01 18.02
C VAL A 51 27.33 -17.48 18.53
N LEU A 52 28.16 -18.11 17.70
CA LEU A 52 29.47 -18.59 18.07
C LEU A 52 30.45 -17.45 18.43
N ASN A 53 30.43 -16.38 17.62
CA ASN A 53 31.27 -15.22 17.86
C ASN A 53 30.88 -14.52 19.17
N SER A 54 29.60 -14.29 19.40
CA SER A 54 29.11 -13.69 20.65
C SER A 54 29.43 -14.53 21.86
N ARG A 55 29.31 -15.87 21.75
CA ARG A 55 29.63 -16.79 22.83
C ARG A 55 31.13 -16.80 23.12
N ALA A 56 32.00 -16.73 22.10
CA ALA A 56 33.44 -16.63 22.27
C ALA A 56 33.86 -15.35 23.02
N LEU A 57 33.10 -14.28 22.87
CA LEU A 57 33.29 -13.00 23.54
C LEU A 57 32.59 -12.92 24.92
N GLY A 58 31.85 -13.94 25.33
CA GLY A 58 31.06 -13.94 26.56
C GLY A 58 29.85 -12.99 26.50
N LEU A 59 29.39 -12.63 25.31
CA LEU A 59 28.29 -11.70 25.06
C LEU A 59 27.05 -12.44 24.54
N ALA A 60 25.87 -11.81 24.69
CA ALA A 60 24.67 -12.25 23.99
C ALA A 60 24.69 -11.72 22.55
N PRO A 61 24.27 -12.51 21.53
CA PRO A 61 24.19 -12.03 20.15
C PRO A 61 23.18 -10.90 20.02
N SER A 62 23.53 -9.88 19.22
CA SER A 62 22.62 -8.77 18.93
C SER A 62 21.48 -9.23 18.01
N PRO A 63 20.25 -8.72 18.19
CA PRO A 63 19.14 -8.96 17.24
C PRO A 63 19.46 -8.57 15.79
N ASP A 64 20.36 -7.61 15.57
CA ASP A 64 20.81 -7.20 14.24
C ASP A 64 21.74 -8.23 13.57
N GLU A 65 22.35 -9.10 14.33
CA GLU A 65 23.24 -10.16 13.86
C GLU A 65 22.48 -11.47 13.63
N LEU A 66 21.37 -11.66 14.31
CA LEU A 66 20.55 -12.85 14.19
C LEU A 66 19.62 -12.76 12.96
N THR A 67 19.41 -13.90 12.33
CA THR A 67 18.50 -14.06 11.21
C THR A 67 17.27 -14.86 11.64
N VAL A 68 16.09 -14.36 11.31
CA VAL A 68 14.83 -15.07 11.52
C VAL A 68 14.21 -15.46 10.19
N ALA A 69 13.61 -16.62 10.16
CA ALA A 69 12.78 -17.11 9.07
C ALA A 69 11.33 -16.71 9.36
N ALA A 70 10.77 -15.83 8.52
CA ALA A 70 9.39 -15.37 8.62
C ALA A 70 8.60 -15.75 7.37
N TRP A 71 7.37 -16.21 7.56
CA TRP A 71 6.45 -16.46 6.47
C TRP A 71 5.82 -15.16 5.99
N GLU A 72 6.33 -14.62 4.89
CA GLU A 72 5.66 -13.50 4.22
C GLU A 72 4.47 -14.02 3.41
N ARG A 73 3.28 -13.62 3.80
CA ARG A 73 2.11 -13.77 2.95
C ARG A 73 2.26 -12.79 1.79
N PRO A 74 2.05 -13.23 0.53
CA PRO A 74 2.09 -12.31 -0.59
C PRO A 74 1.09 -11.19 -0.32
N GLY A 75 1.59 -9.99 -0.12
CA GLY A 75 0.81 -8.81 0.19
C GLY A 75 -0.14 -8.45 -0.96
N ILE A 76 -1.08 -7.60 -0.66
CA ILE A 76 -1.91 -6.94 -1.65
C ILE A 76 -1.25 -5.59 -1.94
N ALA A 77 -0.89 -5.33 -3.19
CA ALA A 77 -0.53 -4.00 -3.63
C ALA A 77 -1.80 -3.20 -3.92
N LEU A 78 -1.89 -2.02 -3.37
CA LEU A 78 -3.01 -1.11 -3.54
C LEU A 78 -2.56 0.14 -4.30
N CYS A 79 -3.28 0.49 -5.36
CA CYS A 79 -3.19 1.81 -5.97
C CYS A 79 -4.50 2.55 -5.75
N LEU A 80 -4.43 3.65 -5.03
CA LEU A 80 -5.55 4.52 -4.76
C LEU A 80 -5.51 5.69 -5.73
N VAL A 81 -6.56 5.87 -6.52
CA VAL A 81 -6.71 6.96 -7.50
C VAL A 81 -7.83 7.88 -7.04
N VAL A 82 -7.51 9.14 -6.84
CA VAL A 82 -8.46 10.19 -6.45
C VAL A 82 -8.65 11.12 -7.65
N ASP A 83 -9.86 11.13 -8.16
CA ASP A 83 -10.26 12.07 -9.20
C ASP A 83 -10.40 13.48 -8.61
N ARG A 84 -9.65 14.43 -9.18
CA ARG A 84 -9.68 15.84 -8.82
C ARG A 84 -10.21 16.73 -9.95
N SER A 85 -11.02 16.20 -10.84
CA SER A 85 -11.64 16.94 -11.92
C SER A 85 -12.64 17.99 -11.43
N GLY A 86 -13.08 18.85 -12.33
CA GLY A 86 -14.05 19.91 -12.01
C GLY A 86 -15.37 19.40 -11.48
N SER A 87 -15.84 18.22 -11.91
CA SER A 87 -17.06 17.57 -11.43
C SER A 87 -16.98 17.10 -9.98
N MET A 88 -15.75 16.87 -9.49
CA MET A 88 -15.48 16.46 -8.12
C MET A 88 -15.34 17.62 -7.13
N LEU A 89 -15.44 18.86 -7.58
CA LEU A 89 -15.28 20.07 -6.73
C LEU A 89 -16.17 20.06 -5.47
N GLY A 90 -15.62 20.65 -4.40
CA GLY A 90 -16.34 20.86 -3.15
C GLY A 90 -16.50 19.59 -2.31
N PRO A 91 -17.71 19.28 -1.82
CA PRO A 91 -17.93 18.18 -0.86
C PRO A 91 -17.51 16.80 -1.38
N ARG A 92 -17.60 16.55 -2.69
CA ARG A 92 -17.22 15.27 -3.29
C ARG A 92 -15.71 15.01 -3.17
N LEU A 93 -14.89 16.00 -3.56
CA LEU A 93 -13.44 15.89 -3.44
C LEU A 93 -13.01 15.80 -1.97
N ALA A 94 -13.62 16.57 -1.09
CA ALA A 94 -13.35 16.50 0.34
C ALA A 94 -13.67 15.10 0.90
N THR A 95 -14.82 14.51 0.52
CA THR A 95 -15.16 13.15 0.92
C THR A 95 -14.17 12.13 0.37
N ALA A 96 -13.79 12.22 -0.91
CA ALA A 96 -12.83 11.36 -1.53
C ALA A 96 -11.45 11.45 -0.83
N ALA A 97 -10.99 12.67 -0.53
CA ALA A 97 -9.73 12.89 0.19
C ALA A 97 -9.75 12.28 1.60
N VAL A 98 -10.84 12.42 2.35
CA VAL A 98 -10.99 11.83 3.69
C VAL A 98 -11.02 10.30 3.62
N VAL A 99 -11.73 9.70 2.65
CA VAL A 99 -11.77 8.25 2.43
C VAL A 99 -10.38 7.74 2.05
N ALA A 100 -9.71 8.43 1.10
CA ALA A 100 -8.35 8.10 0.69
C ALA A 100 -7.37 8.14 1.87
N SER A 101 -7.46 9.19 2.69
CA SER A 101 -6.64 9.35 3.90
C SER A 101 -6.84 8.19 4.88
N ALA A 102 -8.08 7.80 5.13
CA ALA A 102 -8.38 6.69 6.03
C ALA A 102 -7.85 5.34 5.49
N ILE A 103 -7.88 5.13 4.17
CA ILE A 103 -7.31 3.93 3.53
C ILE A 103 -5.79 3.92 3.68
N VAL A 104 -5.13 5.04 3.42
CA VAL A 104 -3.67 5.18 3.52
C VAL A 104 -3.18 4.93 4.94
N LEU A 105 -3.89 5.46 5.94
CA LEU A 105 -3.57 5.25 7.36
C LEU A 105 -3.79 3.80 7.81
N SER A 106 -4.74 3.08 7.21
CA SER A 106 -5.02 1.69 7.57
C SER A 106 -4.13 0.66 6.87
N ARG A 107 -3.51 1.00 5.74
CA ARG A 107 -2.66 0.08 4.95
C ARG A 107 -1.43 0.77 4.36
N PRO A 108 -0.45 1.14 5.18
CA PRO A 108 0.69 1.94 4.71
C PRO A 108 1.72 1.17 3.88
N ALA A 109 1.82 -0.18 4.01
CA ALA A 109 3.03 -0.90 3.62
C ALA A 109 3.25 -1.01 2.09
N ASP A 110 2.23 -1.30 1.29
CA ASP A 110 2.37 -1.46 -0.17
C ASP A 110 1.25 -0.74 -0.91
N ALA A 111 1.20 0.58 -0.75
CA ALA A 111 0.17 1.41 -1.34
C ALA A 111 0.78 2.59 -2.10
N SER A 112 0.27 2.84 -3.30
CA SER A 112 0.49 4.08 -4.04
C SER A 112 -0.77 4.96 -4.03
N VAL A 113 -0.59 6.26 -4.17
CA VAL A 113 -1.68 7.24 -4.21
C VAL A 113 -1.48 8.20 -5.36
N LEU A 114 -2.48 8.31 -6.20
CA LEU A 114 -2.51 9.19 -7.36
C LEU A 114 -3.67 10.18 -7.22
N ALA A 115 -3.45 11.41 -7.67
CA ALA A 115 -4.51 12.39 -7.89
C ALA A 115 -4.58 12.68 -9.39
N VAL A 116 -5.73 12.48 -10.02
CA VAL A 116 -5.87 12.52 -11.47
C VAL A 116 -6.91 13.54 -11.92
N ALA A 117 -6.57 14.28 -12.98
CA ALA A 117 -7.49 15.10 -13.75
C ALA A 117 -7.06 14.99 -15.23
N ARG A 118 -6.57 16.06 -15.86
CA ARG A 118 -5.93 16.03 -17.19
C ARG A 118 -4.55 15.37 -17.14
N GLU A 119 -3.95 15.32 -15.99
CA GLU A 119 -2.64 14.71 -15.72
C GLU A 119 -2.69 13.90 -14.44
N ALA A 120 -1.81 12.92 -14.32
CA ALA A 120 -1.67 12.08 -13.14
C ALA A 120 -0.57 12.62 -12.22
N LEU A 121 -0.95 13.07 -11.05
CA LEU A 121 -0.04 13.50 -9.99
C LEU A 121 0.19 12.35 -9.01
N VAL A 122 1.43 11.91 -8.87
CA VAL A 122 1.81 10.86 -7.93
C VAL A 122 2.06 11.47 -6.55
N LEU A 123 1.14 11.26 -5.61
CA LEU A 123 1.29 11.69 -4.23
C LEU A 123 2.16 10.73 -3.42
N ARG A 124 2.05 9.43 -3.70
CA ARG A 124 2.90 8.38 -3.14
C ARG A 124 3.15 7.32 -4.20
N SER A 125 4.42 7.05 -4.51
CA SER A 125 4.78 5.93 -5.40
C SER A 125 4.67 4.60 -4.67
N GLN A 126 4.45 3.52 -5.44
CA GLN A 126 4.51 2.16 -4.92
C GLN A 126 5.90 1.87 -4.35
N GLY A 127 5.97 1.31 -3.15
CA GLY A 127 7.22 1.02 -2.45
C GLY A 127 7.97 2.25 -1.91
N SER A 128 7.33 3.43 -1.88
CA SER A 128 7.92 4.66 -1.34
C SER A 128 7.87 4.68 0.19
N ASP A 129 8.93 5.21 0.81
CA ASP A 129 9.04 5.44 2.26
C ASP A 129 8.27 6.68 2.75
N ARG A 130 7.55 7.35 1.85
CA ARG A 130 6.78 8.54 2.20
C ARG A 130 5.72 8.21 3.24
N SER A 131 5.68 8.99 4.34
CA SER A 131 4.79 8.72 5.47
C SER A 131 3.32 8.89 5.11
N ALA A 132 2.44 8.17 5.81
CA ALA A 132 1.00 8.28 5.61
C ALA A 132 0.48 9.69 5.91
N GLU A 133 1.04 10.36 6.93
CA GLU A 133 0.65 11.71 7.34
C GLU A 133 0.97 12.75 6.27
N GLN A 134 2.11 12.63 5.60
CA GLN A 134 2.48 13.51 4.49
C GLN A 134 1.50 13.36 3.32
N VAL A 135 1.12 12.13 2.98
CA VAL A 135 0.15 11.85 1.91
C VAL A 135 -1.23 12.37 2.27
N VAL A 136 -1.64 12.23 3.54
CA VAL A 136 -2.90 12.80 4.04
C VAL A 136 -2.89 14.32 3.93
N GLY A 137 -1.78 14.98 4.30
CA GLY A 137 -1.61 16.43 4.14
C GLY A 137 -1.84 16.87 2.69
N ASP A 138 -1.23 16.17 1.72
CA ASP A 138 -1.40 16.47 0.30
C ASP A 138 -2.84 16.22 -0.18
N LEU A 139 -3.47 15.14 0.26
CA LEU A 139 -4.85 14.82 -0.10
C LEU A 139 -5.83 15.92 0.37
N LEU A 140 -5.61 16.48 1.57
CA LEU A 140 -6.48 17.50 2.14
C LEU A 140 -6.33 18.87 1.47
N VAL A 141 -5.20 19.16 0.81
CA VAL A 141 -4.97 20.41 0.07
C VAL A 141 -5.25 20.28 -1.42
N LEU A 142 -5.70 19.11 -1.90
CA LEU A 142 -6.06 18.91 -3.30
C LEU A 142 -7.14 19.91 -3.75
N ARG A 143 -6.89 20.51 -4.90
CA ARG A 143 -7.87 21.37 -5.57
C ARG A 143 -8.37 20.68 -6.82
N GLY A 144 -9.69 20.65 -6.97
CA GLY A 144 -10.32 20.13 -8.17
C GLY A 144 -10.18 21.11 -9.33
N HIS A 145 -9.79 20.64 -10.51
CA HIS A 145 -9.78 21.41 -11.75
C HIS A 145 -9.67 20.50 -12.97
N GLY A 146 -10.09 21.01 -14.11
CA GLY A 146 -9.92 20.36 -15.41
C GLY A 146 -10.91 19.24 -15.67
N VAL A 147 -10.58 18.44 -16.67
CA VAL A 147 -11.38 17.33 -17.19
C VAL A 147 -10.91 16.02 -16.54
N THR A 148 -11.77 15.01 -16.55
CA THR A 148 -11.45 13.66 -16.10
C THR A 148 -10.99 12.82 -17.27
N ASP A 149 -9.78 12.28 -17.18
CA ASP A 149 -9.27 11.26 -18.08
C ASP A 149 -9.11 9.94 -17.31
N LEU A 150 -10.09 9.06 -17.49
CA LEU A 150 -10.11 7.76 -16.81
C LEU A 150 -9.09 6.79 -17.41
N SER A 151 -8.80 6.89 -18.71
CA SER A 151 -7.78 6.07 -19.36
C SER A 151 -6.41 6.36 -18.76
N LEU A 152 -6.03 7.63 -18.72
CA LEU A 152 -4.80 8.08 -18.08
C LEU A 152 -4.72 7.64 -16.60
N ALA A 153 -5.84 7.71 -15.88
CA ALA A 153 -5.92 7.30 -14.47
C ALA A 153 -5.59 5.81 -14.29
N LEU A 154 -6.16 4.95 -15.13
CA LEU A 154 -5.94 3.51 -15.08
C LEU A 154 -4.53 3.13 -15.54
N ASP A 155 -4.02 3.77 -16.59
CA ASP A 155 -2.66 3.55 -17.06
C ASP A 155 -1.62 3.95 -16.00
N ALA A 156 -1.80 5.11 -15.38
CA ALA A 156 -0.94 5.53 -14.28
C ALA A 156 -0.99 4.57 -13.08
N ALA A 157 -2.18 4.07 -12.75
CA ALA A 157 -2.34 3.06 -11.71
C ALA A 157 -1.66 1.73 -12.07
N ALA A 158 -1.78 1.29 -13.31
CA ALA A 158 -1.11 0.08 -13.80
C ALA A 158 0.41 0.19 -13.69
N VAL A 159 0.99 1.36 -14.06
CA VAL A 159 2.43 1.64 -13.93
C VAL A 159 2.87 1.57 -12.47
N GLN A 160 2.10 2.13 -11.52
CA GLN A 160 2.43 2.04 -10.10
C GLN A 160 2.35 0.59 -9.61
N LEU A 161 1.29 -0.11 -9.90
CA LEU A 161 1.09 -1.50 -9.49
C LEU A 161 2.12 -2.47 -10.10
N ALA A 162 2.65 -2.15 -11.30
CA ALA A 162 3.71 -2.95 -11.91
C ALA A 162 5.01 -2.96 -11.10
N ARG A 163 5.25 -1.92 -10.28
CA ARG A 163 6.43 -1.83 -9.41
C ARG A 163 6.37 -2.76 -8.20
N SER A 164 5.20 -3.27 -7.86
CA SER A 164 5.02 -4.20 -6.75
C SER A 164 5.19 -5.65 -7.20
N ASN A 165 5.84 -6.44 -6.34
CA ASN A 165 5.94 -7.90 -6.46
C ASN A 165 4.76 -8.62 -5.81
N ALA A 166 3.76 -7.90 -5.29
CA ALA A 166 2.58 -8.49 -4.69
C ALA A 166 1.82 -9.35 -5.71
N ARG A 167 1.37 -10.51 -5.27
CA ARG A 167 0.62 -11.45 -6.11
C ARG A 167 -0.74 -10.91 -6.50
N ARG A 168 -1.31 -10.07 -5.66
CA ARG A 168 -2.60 -9.42 -5.88
C ARG A 168 -2.41 -7.91 -5.96
N LYS A 169 -2.89 -7.33 -7.05
CA LYS A 169 -2.80 -5.91 -7.34
C LYS A 169 -4.22 -5.36 -7.45
N VAL A 170 -4.51 -4.30 -6.72
CA VAL A 170 -5.85 -3.71 -6.64
C VAL A 170 -5.76 -2.22 -6.90
N CYS A 171 -6.55 -1.74 -7.85
CA CYS A 171 -6.78 -0.32 -8.05
C CYS A 171 -8.13 0.07 -7.44
N VAL A 172 -8.14 1.12 -6.63
CA VAL A 172 -9.36 1.73 -6.09
C VAL A 172 -9.49 3.14 -6.66
N LEU A 173 -10.54 3.37 -7.44
CA LEU A 173 -10.84 4.65 -8.05
C LEU A 173 -11.93 5.36 -7.24
N LEU A 174 -11.64 6.57 -6.78
CA LEU A 174 -12.56 7.48 -6.11
C LEU A 174 -12.90 8.61 -7.10
N SER A 175 -13.97 8.45 -7.86
CA SER A 175 -14.42 9.34 -8.93
C SER A 175 -15.94 9.29 -9.03
N ASP A 176 -16.56 10.28 -9.67
CA ASP A 176 -17.94 10.19 -10.13
C ASP A 176 -18.09 9.43 -11.46
N CYS A 177 -16.96 8.89 -11.97
CA CYS A 177 -16.84 8.10 -13.20
C CYS A 177 -17.37 8.80 -14.47
N ARG A 178 -17.39 10.12 -14.50
CA ARG A 178 -17.76 10.91 -15.68
C ARG A 178 -16.50 11.29 -16.43
N SER A 179 -16.08 10.47 -17.40
CA SER A 179 -14.99 10.85 -18.31
C SER A 179 -15.45 12.00 -19.21
N THR A 180 -14.66 13.05 -19.24
CA THR A 180 -14.89 14.22 -20.11
C THR A 180 -13.73 14.45 -21.07
N ALA A 181 -12.69 13.61 -21.00
CA ALA A 181 -11.56 13.57 -21.93
C ALA A 181 -11.20 12.10 -22.23
N GLY A 182 -10.76 11.86 -23.43
CA GLY A 182 -10.43 10.54 -23.93
C GLY A 182 -11.50 9.96 -24.86
N PRO A 183 -11.12 8.97 -25.69
CA PRO A 183 -12.05 8.27 -26.57
C PRO A 183 -13.09 7.49 -25.79
#